data_4e705fc1b002e16ef4ae14c5246b7bb5
#
_entry.id   4e705fc1b002e16ef4ae14c5246b7bb5
#
_cell.length_a   1.000
_cell.length_b   1.000
_cell.length_c   1.000
_cell.angle_alpha   90.00
_cell.angle_beta   90.00
_cell.angle_gamma   90.00
#
_symmetry.space_group_name_H-M   'P 1'
#
loop_
_entity.id
_entity.type
_entity.pdbx_description
1 polymer ?
#
loop_
_entity_poly.entity_id
_entity_poly.type
_entity_poly.pdbx_seq_one_letter_code
_entity_poly.pdbx_strand_id
1 'polypeptide(L)'
;AFLSLETRSAVQVWWFGGQTRIVLATIAFGMGIDKADVRVVVHLDLPDSLEAYFQEAGRAGRDGEKAYAVLLYQEGDRENLYRNWELAFPSMEVLRRVYQALGAYFQVAVGAGEGAAFDFELVDFARTYQLPTLETFSALKVLQSEGWIVLTEAVFVPSSLKVLVTKEKLYDFLLRHRQFDRLLKTILRTYQGAFRDFVKISEKQLARFLKVPDAKLRRAFQQLHQEGIIRYRPQKDKPQLIFIRERVAAQNLTIDQERYRTLQARHRQRIDRAVAYAERNHCRQQQLLAYFGEVEAPLCGICDVCLGRNQSTATESEFADLRARLLALLATEARPLEDLMAQFTPAQRERVLRVVQYLLEEGILREREGKIGRG
;
A
#
# COMPACT_ATOMS: atom_id res chain seq x y z
N ALA A 1 -7.60 -1.00 -2.27
CA ALA A 1 -6.68 -2.05 -2.69
C ALA A 1 -7.36 -3.43 -2.83
N PHE A 2 -8.49 -3.67 -2.16
CA PHE A 2 -9.19 -4.97 -2.15
C PHE A 2 -10.25 -5.14 -3.26
N LEU A 3 -10.52 -4.09 -4.05
CA LEU A 3 -11.50 -4.13 -5.13
C LEU A 3 -10.89 -4.68 -6.42
N SER A 4 -11.68 -5.41 -7.21
CA SER A 4 -11.28 -5.83 -8.55
C SER A 4 -11.05 -4.63 -9.48
N LEU A 5 -10.32 -4.82 -10.58
CA LEU A 5 -10.08 -3.75 -11.55
C LEU A 5 -11.39 -3.19 -12.11
N GLU A 6 -12.35 -4.06 -12.41
CA GLU A 6 -13.68 -3.69 -12.92
C GLU A 6 -14.45 -2.84 -11.91
N THR A 7 -14.46 -3.25 -10.63
CA THR A 7 -15.13 -2.50 -9.56
C THR A 7 -14.48 -1.13 -9.36
N ARG A 8 -13.13 -1.05 -9.41
CA ARG A 8 -12.42 0.24 -9.30
C ARG A 8 -12.78 1.19 -10.42
N SER A 9 -12.84 0.69 -11.66
CA SER A 9 -13.25 1.48 -12.82
C SER A 9 -14.69 1.94 -12.72
N ALA A 10 -15.61 1.10 -12.26
CA ALA A 10 -17.02 1.46 -12.05
C ALA A 10 -17.18 2.56 -11.00
N VAL A 11 -16.53 2.43 -9.83
CA VAL A 11 -16.54 3.46 -8.76
C VAL A 11 -16.00 4.79 -9.28
N GLN A 12 -14.93 4.76 -10.07
CA GLN A 12 -14.37 5.96 -10.68
C GLN A 12 -15.37 6.65 -11.61
N VAL A 13 -16.04 5.89 -12.49
CA VAL A 13 -17.07 6.43 -13.41
C VAL A 13 -18.24 7.04 -12.63
N TRP A 14 -18.73 6.38 -11.59
CA TRP A 14 -19.82 6.88 -10.75
C TRP A 14 -19.44 8.19 -10.03
N TRP A 15 -18.22 8.29 -9.55
CA TRP A 15 -17.74 9.51 -8.92
C TRP A 15 -17.56 10.65 -9.91
N PHE A 16 -16.99 10.40 -11.10
CA PHE A 16 -16.90 11.40 -12.17
C PHE A 16 -18.28 11.87 -12.62
N GLY A 17 -19.24 10.96 -12.76
CA GLY A 17 -20.62 11.25 -13.15
C GLY A 17 -21.48 11.86 -12.05
N GLY A 18 -20.94 12.10 -10.84
CA GLY A 18 -21.67 12.70 -9.73
C GLY A 18 -22.67 11.78 -9.02
N GLN A 19 -22.73 10.50 -9.39
CA GLN A 19 -23.59 9.50 -8.73
C GLN A 19 -23.08 9.19 -7.32
N THR A 20 -21.77 9.27 -7.09
CA THR A 20 -21.12 9.14 -5.79
C THR A 20 -20.49 10.47 -5.41
N ARG A 21 -20.88 11.02 -4.26
CA ARG A 21 -20.40 12.33 -3.78
C ARG A 21 -19.04 12.25 -3.08
N ILE A 22 -18.73 11.13 -2.44
CA ILE A 22 -17.54 10.93 -1.63
C ILE A 22 -16.80 9.69 -2.13
N VAL A 23 -15.49 9.78 -2.27
CA VAL A 23 -14.64 8.65 -2.58
C VAL A 23 -13.53 8.54 -1.52
N LEU A 24 -13.34 7.34 -0.99
CA LEU A 24 -12.20 6.98 -0.16
C LEU A 24 -11.16 6.30 -1.05
N ALA A 25 -9.97 6.83 -1.06
CA ALA A 25 -8.93 6.35 -1.98
C ALA A 25 -7.55 6.35 -1.31
N THR A 26 -6.69 5.49 -1.79
CA THR A 26 -5.25 5.55 -1.51
C THR A 26 -4.56 6.44 -2.54
N ILE A 27 -3.31 6.82 -2.28
CA ILE A 27 -2.46 7.64 -3.16
C ILE A 27 -2.52 7.17 -4.63
N ALA A 28 -2.55 5.87 -4.86
CA ALA A 28 -2.58 5.28 -6.21
C ALA A 28 -3.84 5.63 -7.02
N PHE A 29 -4.97 5.89 -6.37
CA PHE A 29 -6.20 6.32 -7.06
C PHE A 29 -6.06 7.74 -7.62
N GLY A 30 -5.26 8.56 -6.98
CA GLY A 30 -5.12 9.97 -7.32
C GLY A 30 -4.31 10.25 -8.59
N MET A 31 -3.42 9.36 -9.02
CA MET A 31 -2.60 9.59 -10.22
C MET A 31 -3.48 9.58 -11.48
N GLY A 32 -3.53 10.72 -12.18
CA GLY A 32 -4.29 10.87 -13.42
C GLY A 32 -5.77 11.27 -13.25
N ILE A 33 -6.24 11.57 -12.03
CA ILE A 33 -7.59 12.10 -11.81
C ILE A 33 -7.61 13.61 -12.05
N ASP A 34 -8.42 14.02 -13.01
CA ASP A 34 -8.66 15.41 -13.35
C ASP A 34 -10.17 15.73 -13.27
N LYS A 35 -10.70 15.78 -12.03
CA LYS A 35 -12.07 16.22 -11.75
C LYS A 35 -12.02 17.65 -11.23
N ALA A 36 -12.62 18.58 -11.96
CA ALA A 36 -12.52 20.02 -11.69
C ALA A 36 -13.23 20.45 -10.40
N ASP A 37 -14.39 19.86 -10.12
CA ASP A 37 -15.35 20.25 -9.08
C ASP A 37 -15.16 19.55 -7.73
N VAL A 38 -13.95 19.14 -7.39
CA VAL A 38 -13.63 18.59 -6.07
C VAL A 38 -13.66 19.72 -5.03
N ARG A 39 -14.64 19.70 -4.13
CA ARG A 39 -14.81 20.76 -3.12
C ARG A 39 -13.99 20.54 -1.86
N VAL A 40 -13.70 19.30 -1.51
CA VAL A 40 -12.96 18.98 -0.29
C VAL A 40 -12.02 17.80 -0.52
N VAL A 41 -10.78 17.93 -0.10
CA VAL A 41 -9.82 16.84 0.04
C VAL A 41 -9.50 16.69 1.52
N VAL A 42 -9.73 15.51 2.08
CA VAL A 42 -9.46 15.22 3.50
C VAL A 42 -8.36 14.17 3.59
N HIS A 43 -7.29 14.50 4.28
CA HIS A 43 -6.26 13.55 4.69
C HIS A 43 -6.60 13.03 6.08
N LEU A 44 -6.77 11.72 6.21
CA LEU A 44 -7.08 11.05 7.48
C LEU A 44 -5.83 10.80 8.31
N ASP A 45 -4.68 10.75 7.67
CA ASP A 45 -3.36 10.57 8.27
C ASP A 45 -2.39 11.62 7.72
N LEU A 46 -1.34 11.94 8.46
CA LEU A 46 -0.29 12.84 7.99
C LEU A 46 0.54 12.16 6.89
N PRO A 47 0.60 12.71 5.66
CA PRO A 47 1.49 12.21 4.61
C PRO A 47 2.97 12.27 5.04
N ASP A 48 3.78 11.36 4.50
CA ASP A 48 5.21 11.26 4.80
C ASP A 48 6.06 12.38 4.19
N SER A 49 5.45 13.20 3.35
CA SER A 49 6.13 14.32 2.68
C SER A 49 5.14 15.42 2.27
N LEU A 50 5.63 16.65 2.22
CA LEU A 50 4.84 17.80 1.74
C LEU A 50 4.58 17.75 0.24
N GLU A 51 5.42 17.07 -0.53
CA GLU A 51 5.19 16.82 -1.96
C GLU A 51 3.94 15.96 -2.18
N ALA A 52 3.80 14.87 -1.40
CA ALA A 52 2.62 14.01 -1.46
C ALA A 52 1.37 14.79 -1.05
N TYR A 53 1.43 15.49 0.09
CA TYR A 53 0.34 16.35 0.55
C TYR A 53 -0.08 17.37 -0.50
N PHE A 54 0.87 18.08 -1.12
CA PHE A 54 0.59 19.11 -2.13
C PHE A 54 -0.08 18.53 -3.39
N GLN A 55 0.41 17.38 -3.87
CA GLN A 55 -0.17 16.69 -5.03
C GLN A 55 -1.61 16.22 -4.77
N GLU A 56 -1.90 15.79 -3.55
CA GLU A 56 -3.22 15.30 -3.17
C GLU A 56 -4.18 16.45 -2.86
N ALA A 57 -3.78 17.40 -2.04
CA ALA A 57 -4.54 18.59 -1.69
C ALA A 57 -4.85 19.48 -2.92
N GLY A 58 -3.90 19.57 -3.86
CA GLY A 58 -4.03 20.33 -5.11
C GLY A 58 -5.04 19.77 -6.12
N ARG A 59 -5.78 18.71 -5.76
CA ARG A 59 -6.93 18.21 -6.53
C ARG A 59 -8.20 19.00 -6.26
N ALA A 60 -8.26 19.72 -5.12
CA ALA A 60 -9.40 20.54 -4.76
C ALA A 60 -9.41 21.84 -5.54
N GLY A 61 -10.59 22.26 -6.04
CA GLY A 61 -10.83 23.58 -6.63
C GLY A 61 -10.14 23.85 -7.96
N ARG A 62 -9.95 22.87 -8.81
CA ARG A 62 -9.34 23.05 -10.13
C ARG A 62 -10.16 23.90 -11.09
N ASP A 63 -11.44 24.06 -10.83
CA ASP A 63 -12.33 24.97 -11.53
C ASP A 63 -12.23 26.43 -11.06
N GLY A 64 -11.37 26.73 -10.09
CA GLY A 64 -11.21 28.07 -9.50
C GLY A 64 -12.22 28.39 -8.40
N GLU A 65 -13.18 27.50 -8.16
CA GLU A 65 -14.19 27.70 -7.13
C GLU A 65 -13.64 27.35 -5.74
N LYS A 66 -14.27 27.91 -4.70
CA LYS A 66 -13.85 27.71 -3.31
C LYS A 66 -13.82 26.22 -2.95
N ALA A 67 -12.68 25.77 -2.47
CA ALA A 67 -12.44 24.41 -2.06
C ALA A 67 -11.58 24.35 -0.79
N TYR A 68 -11.58 23.19 -0.14
CA TYR A 68 -10.88 23.00 1.14
C TYR A 68 -9.94 21.80 1.08
N ALA A 69 -8.73 21.99 1.57
CA ALA A 69 -7.80 20.92 1.92
C ALA A 69 -7.76 20.78 3.45
N VAL A 70 -8.18 19.64 3.95
CA VAL A 70 -8.27 19.35 5.38
C VAL A 70 -7.27 18.25 5.72
N LEU A 71 -6.44 18.50 6.73
CA LEU A 71 -5.55 17.50 7.30
C LEU A 71 -6.01 17.22 8.74
N LEU A 72 -6.44 16.00 8.99
CA LEU A 72 -6.67 15.51 10.33
C LEU A 72 -5.32 15.05 10.88
N TYR A 73 -4.94 15.53 12.03
CA TYR A 73 -3.65 15.26 12.64
C TYR A 73 -3.81 14.93 14.12
N GLN A 74 -3.18 13.86 14.54
CA GLN A 74 -3.06 13.46 15.94
C GLN A 74 -1.60 13.11 16.26
N GLU A 75 -1.23 13.14 17.54
CA GLU A 75 0.14 12.89 18.00
C GLU A 75 0.66 11.48 17.57
N GLY A 76 -0.22 10.50 17.53
CA GLY A 76 0.09 9.15 17.06
C GLY A 76 0.53 9.07 15.59
N ASP A 77 0.15 10.03 14.74
CA ASP A 77 0.57 10.07 13.33
C ASP A 77 2.07 10.32 13.22
N ARG A 78 2.57 11.25 14.04
CA ARG A 78 4.01 11.53 14.16
C ARG A 78 4.79 10.28 14.53
N GLU A 79 4.36 9.58 15.58
CA GLU A 79 5.02 8.35 16.04
C GLU A 79 4.99 7.26 14.96
N ASN A 80 3.87 7.11 14.26
CA ASN A 80 3.72 6.16 13.17
C ASN A 80 4.68 6.47 12.00
N LEU A 81 4.83 7.74 11.61
CA LEU A 81 5.75 8.14 10.55
C LEU A 81 7.20 7.82 10.89
N TYR A 82 7.64 8.12 12.11
CA TYR A 82 9.02 7.82 12.53
C TYR A 82 9.25 6.31 12.64
N ARG A 83 8.31 5.55 13.18
CA ARG A 83 8.40 4.09 13.22
C ARG A 83 8.46 3.48 11.82
N ASN A 84 7.65 3.97 10.88
CA ASN A 84 7.69 3.50 9.50
C ASN A 84 9.01 3.85 8.83
N TRP A 85 9.59 5.01 9.14
CA TRP A 85 10.93 5.40 8.67
C TRP A 85 12.01 4.47 9.22
N GLU A 86 11.99 4.13 10.50
CA GLU A 86 12.93 3.17 11.10
C GLU A 86 12.84 1.80 10.42
N LEU A 87 11.62 1.32 10.18
CA LEU A 87 11.39 0.05 9.47
C LEU A 87 11.80 0.10 7.99
N ALA A 88 11.73 1.26 7.34
CA ALA A 88 12.13 1.43 5.95
C ALA A 88 13.66 1.39 5.75
N PHE A 89 14.44 1.63 6.81
CA PHE A 89 15.90 1.67 6.78
C PHE A 89 16.50 0.66 7.77
N PRO A 90 16.43 -0.66 7.49
CA PRO A 90 16.96 -1.71 8.33
C PRO A 90 18.47 -1.56 8.58
N SER A 91 18.94 -2.01 9.73
CA SER A 91 20.37 -2.02 10.05
C SER A 91 21.15 -2.96 9.14
N MET A 92 22.48 -2.76 9.05
CA MET A 92 23.37 -3.68 8.31
C MET A 92 23.29 -5.11 8.82
N GLU A 93 23.02 -5.30 10.10
CA GLU A 93 22.84 -6.61 10.70
C GLU A 93 21.59 -7.31 10.14
N VAL A 94 20.47 -6.58 10.07
CA VAL A 94 19.22 -7.09 9.48
C VAL A 94 19.40 -7.40 8.00
N LEU A 95 20.05 -6.51 7.24
CA LEU A 95 20.34 -6.74 5.81
C LEU A 95 21.14 -8.02 5.60
N ARG A 96 22.20 -8.24 6.40
CA ARG A 96 23.02 -9.46 6.35
C ARG A 96 22.23 -10.70 6.74
N ARG A 97 21.41 -10.60 7.79
CA ARG A 97 20.56 -11.71 8.26
C ARG A 97 19.55 -12.12 7.19
N VAL A 98 18.85 -11.16 6.57
CA VAL A 98 17.90 -11.43 5.49
C VAL A 98 18.61 -12.03 4.28
N TYR A 99 19.76 -11.47 3.88
CA TYR A 99 20.54 -11.98 2.75
C TYR A 99 21.05 -13.40 2.98
N GLN A 100 21.53 -13.71 4.18
CA GLN A 100 21.93 -15.07 4.56
C GLN A 100 20.75 -16.03 4.51
N ALA A 101 19.59 -15.61 5.05
CA ALA A 101 18.37 -16.39 5.04
C ALA A 101 17.89 -16.70 3.61
N LEU A 102 17.98 -15.74 2.66
CA LEU A 102 17.68 -15.98 1.25
C LEU A 102 18.55 -17.09 0.65
N GLY A 103 19.85 -17.04 0.91
CA GLY A 103 20.77 -18.08 0.44
C GLY A 103 20.42 -19.47 0.98
N ALA A 104 20.02 -19.56 2.24
CA ALA A 104 19.60 -20.82 2.87
C ALA A 104 18.22 -21.28 2.33
N TYR A 105 17.26 -20.37 2.18
CA TYR A 105 15.90 -20.67 1.69
C TYR A 105 15.92 -21.28 0.29
N PHE A 106 16.73 -20.72 -0.60
CA PHE A 106 16.88 -21.19 -1.98
C PHE A 106 18.03 -22.18 -2.19
N GLN A 107 18.74 -22.56 -1.11
CA GLN A 107 19.89 -23.46 -1.16
C GLN A 107 20.97 -23.03 -2.17
N VAL A 108 21.20 -21.73 -2.29
CA VAL A 108 22.21 -21.15 -3.17
C VAL A 108 23.56 -21.16 -2.44
N ALA A 109 24.57 -21.81 -3.00
CA ALA A 109 25.93 -21.80 -2.43
C ALA A 109 26.61 -20.43 -2.61
N VAL A 110 27.58 -20.10 -1.78
CA VAL A 110 28.48 -18.94 -1.97
C VAL A 110 29.28 -19.14 -3.26
N GLY A 111 29.38 -18.11 -4.09
CA GLY A 111 30.01 -18.18 -5.42
C GLY A 111 29.08 -18.71 -6.52
N ALA A 112 27.78 -18.87 -6.25
CA ALA A 112 26.80 -19.35 -7.21
C ALA A 112 25.54 -18.48 -7.22
N GLY A 113 24.61 -18.79 -8.11
CA GLY A 113 23.26 -18.22 -8.13
C GLY A 113 23.08 -16.98 -9.01
N GLU A 114 24.11 -16.48 -9.70
CA GLU A 114 23.95 -15.38 -10.65
C GLU A 114 22.92 -15.74 -11.73
N GLY A 115 21.93 -14.88 -11.95
CA GLY A 115 20.84 -15.09 -12.90
C GLY A 115 19.81 -16.15 -12.46
N ALA A 116 19.98 -16.80 -11.32
CA ALA A 116 19.04 -17.79 -10.82
C ALA A 116 17.75 -17.11 -10.31
N ALA A 117 16.59 -17.60 -10.80
CA ALA A 117 15.27 -17.10 -10.47
C ALA A 117 14.47 -18.15 -9.69
N PHE A 118 13.85 -17.73 -8.61
CA PHE A 118 13.09 -18.59 -7.71
C PHE A 118 11.71 -18.01 -7.45
N ASP A 119 10.69 -18.85 -7.35
CA ASP A 119 9.40 -18.43 -6.84
C ASP A 119 9.55 -17.97 -5.39
N PHE A 120 9.03 -16.79 -5.06
CA PHE A 120 9.25 -16.18 -3.77
C PHE A 120 7.93 -15.71 -3.15
N GLU A 121 7.67 -16.16 -1.94
CA GLU A 121 6.54 -15.74 -1.12
C GLU A 121 7.08 -15.10 0.17
N LEU A 122 6.95 -13.77 0.26
CA LEU A 122 7.52 -12.99 1.38
C LEU A 122 7.03 -13.47 2.76
N VAL A 123 5.73 -13.71 2.89
CA VAL A 123 5.14 -14.09 4.18
C VAL A 123 5.64 -15.47 4.63
N ASP A 124 5.76 -16.39 3.70
CA ASP A 124 6.27 -17.74 3.97
C ASP A 124 7.76 -17.73 4.34
N PHE A 125 8.56 -16.94 3.61
CA PHE A 125 9.97 -16.72 3.90
C PHE A 125 10.17 -16.09 5.29
N ALA A 126 9.45 -15.00 5.58
CA ALA A 126 9.56 -14.30 6.86
C ALA A 126 9.18 -15.21 8.03
N ARG A 127 8.13 -16.00 7.89
CA ARG A 127 7.69 -16.98 8.89
C ARG A 127 8.75 -18.08 9.10
N THR A 128 9.30 -18.63 8.01
CA THR A 128 10.30 -19.72 8.08
C THR A 128 11.55 -19.31 8.86
N TYR A 129 11.98 -18.06 8.71
CA TYR A 129 13.20 -17.55 9.38
C TYR A 129 12.91 -16.68 10.60
N GLN A 130 11.65 -16.62 11.06
CA GLN A 130 11.22 -15.80 12.21
C GLN A 130 11.66 -14.34 12.09
N LEU A 131 11.45 -13.77 10.91
CA LEU A 131 11.78 -12.38 10.59
C LEU A 131 10.50 -11.53 10.60
N PRO A 132 10.54 -10.28 11.09
CA PRO A 132 9.41 -9.36 10.95
C PRO A 132 9.14 -9.04 9.47
N THR A 133 7.91 -9.29 9.00
CA THR A 133 7.58 -9.23 7.57
C THR A 133 7.86 -7.87 6.95
N LEU A 134 7.52 -6.79 7.64
CA LEU A 134 7.69 -5.41 7.13
C LEU A 134 9.17 -5.03 7.01
N GLU A 135 9.95 -5.31 8.05
CA GLU A 135 11.40 -5.08 8.06
C GLU A 135 12.12 -5.94 7.01
N THR A 136 11.67 -7.19 6.84
CA THR A 136 12.18 -8.09 5.79
C THR A 136 11.90 -7.53 4.40
N PHE A 137 10.69 -7.01 4.16
CA PHE A 137 10.35 -6.37 2.89
C PHE A 137 11.24 -5.17 2.60
N SER A 138 11.47 -4.31 3.61
CA SER A 138 12.37 -3.17 3.49
C SER A 138 13.81 -3.60 3.20
N ALA A 139 14.31 -4.63 3.88
CA ALA A 139 15.63 -5.19 3.61
C ALA A 139 15.76 -5.72 2.17
N LEU A 140 14.75 -6.40 1.67
CA LEU A 140 14.72 -6.86 0.27
C LEU A 140 14.74 -5.69 -0.72
N LYS A 141 14.03 -4.60 -0.43
CA LYS A 141 14.06 -3.37 -1.26
C LYS A 141 15.45 -2.73 -1.26
N VAL A 142 16.14 -2.70 -0.13
CA VAL A 142 17.53 -2.22 -0.07
C VAL A 142 18.45 -3.12 -0.89
N LEU A 143 18.38 -4.45 -0.72
CA LEU A 143 19.17 -5.40 -1.51
C LEU A 143 18.91 -5.27 -3.02
N GLN A 144 17.66 -4.99 -3.40
CA GLN A 144 17.29 -4.72 -4.79
C GLN A 144 17.91 -3.41 -5.29
N SER A 145 17.86 -2.32 -4.51
CA SER A 145 18.43 -1.03 -4.91
C SER A 145 19.95 -1.06 -5.05
N GLU A 146 20.59 -1.95 -4.31
CA GLU A 146 22.03 -2.21 -4.36
C GLU A 146 22.43 -3.22 -5.45
N GLY A 147 21.45 -3.76 -6.20
CA GLY A 147 21.69 -4.67 -7.31
C GLY A 147 22.14 -6.07 -6.90
N TRP A 148 21.79 -6.53 -5.72
CA TRP A 148 22.02 -7.92 -5.28
C TRP A 148 20.95 -8.86 -5.78
N ILE A 149 19.69 -8.40 -5.75
CA ILE A 149 18.52 -9.17 -6.15
C ILE A 149 17.57 -8.31 -6.99
N VAL A 150 16.63 -8.95 -7.67
CA VAL A 150 15.43 -8.32 -8.23
C VAL A 150 14.21 -9.06 -7.73
N LEU A 151 13.21 -8.32 -7.23
CA LEU A 151 11.89 -8.82 -6.95
C LEU A 151 10.99 -8.48 -8.12
N THR A 152 10.39 -9.49 -8.75
CA THR A 152 9.38 -9.28 -9.78
C THR A 152 7.99 -9.33 -9.18
N GLU A 153 7.07 -8.57 -9.77
CA GLU A 153 5.64 -8.76 -9.47
C GLU A 153 5.18 -10.11 -10.03
N ALA A 154 4.06 -10.63 -9.50
CA ALA A 154 3.42 -11.81 -10.06
C ALA A 154 2.97 -11.52 -11.49
N VAL A 155 3.77 -11.87 -12.47
CA VAL A 155 3.40 -11.78 -13.89
C VAL A 155 2.79 -13.10 -14.27
N PHE A 156 1.50 -13.09 -14.64
CA PHE A 156 0.84 -14.27 -15.19
C PHE A 156 1.46 -14.62 -16.53
N VAL A 157 2.33 -15.65 -16.53
CA VAL A 157 2.85 -16.28 -17.75
C VAL A 157 2.12 -17.58 -17.95
N PRO A 158 1.26 -17.71 -18.99
CA PRO A 158 0.53 -18.95 -19.23
C PRO A 158 1.49 -20.10 -19.53
N SER A 159 1.08 -21.31 -19.13
CA SER A 159 1.81 -22.51 -19.50
C SER A 159 2.03 -22.59 -21.02
N SER A 160 3.18 -23.07 -21.42
CA SER A 160 3.47 -23.30 -22.85
C SER A 160 4.18 -24.63 -23.08
N LEU A 161 4.00 -25.20 -24.23
CA LEU A 161 4.69 -26.41 -24.63
C LEU A 161 5.10 -26.40 -26.10
N LYS A 162 6.14 -27.18 -26.40
CA LYS A 162 6.57 -27.50 -27.76
C LYS A 162 6.85 -28.99 -27.85
N VAL A 163 6.44 -29.64 -28.94
CA VAL A 163 6.77 -31.03 -29.23
C VAL A 163 8.18 -31.07 -29.84
N LEU A 164 9.07 -31.87 -29.25
CA LEU A 164 10.47 -31.96 -29.64
C LEU A 164 10.78 -33.06 -30.65
N VAL A 165 9.92 -34.05 -30.74
CA VAL A 165 10.11 -35.24 -31.59
C VAL A 165 9.36 -35.12 -32.91
N THR A 166 9.76 -35.88 -33.93
CA THR A 166 9.01 -35.98 -35.19
C THR A 166 7.68 -36.71 -35.01
N LYS A 167 6.79 -36.60 -35.99
CA LYS A 167 5.48 -37.24 -35.94
C LYS A 167 5.58 -38.79 -35.86
N GLU A 168 6.54 -39.36 -36.54
CA GLU A 168 6.83 -40.79 -36.55
C GLU A 168 7.29 -41.24 -35.17
N LYS A 169 8.27 -40.59 -34.58
CA LYS A 169 8.75 -40.88 -33.22
C LYS A 169 7.66 -40.71 -32.17
N LEU A 170 6.81 -39.69 -32.34
CA LEU A 170 5.67 -39.48 -31.44
C LEU A 170 4.66 -40.65 -31.54
N TYR A 171 4.40 -41.12 -32.75
CA TYR A 171 3.52 -42.25 -32.97
C TYR A 171 4.06 -43.54 -32.34
N ASP A 172 5.35 -43.85 -32.52
CA ASP A 172 6.01 -44.99 -31.88
C ASP A 172 5.99 -44.93 -30.38
N PHE A 173 6.17 -43.70 -29.83
CA PHE A 173 6.05 -43.44 -28.38
C PHE A 173 4.63 -43.76 -27.88
N LEU A 174 3.60 -43.28 -28.56
CA LEU A 174 2.19 -43.51 -28.20
C LEU A 174 1.77 -44.97 -28.26
N LEU A 175 2.34 -45.77 -29.14
CA LEU A 175 2.11 -47.23 -29.17
C LEU A 175 2.59 -47.92 -27.87
N ARG A 176 3.71 -47.46 -27.30
CA ARG A 176 4.29 -48.00 -26.08
C ARG A 176 3.69 -47.40 -24.81
N HIS A 177 3.24 -46.11 -24.86
CA HIS A 177 2.77 -45.32 -23.71
C HIS A 177 1.32 -44.85 -23.91
N ARG A 178 0.39 -45.79 -23.99
CA ARG A 178 -1.05 -45.55 -24.27
C ARG A 178 -1.71 -44.54 -23.29
N GLN A 179 -1.19 -44.41 -22.07
CA GLN A 179 -1.71 -43.45 -21.09
C GLN A 179 -1.61 -42.00 -21.56
N PHE A 180 -0.69 -41.64 -22.44
CA PHE A 180 -0.53 -40.29 -22.98
C PHE A 180 -1.27 -40.05 -24.29
N ASP A 181 -1.85 -41.07 -24.91
CA ASP A 181 -2.47 -40.98 -26.24
C ASP A 181 -3.57 -39.92 -26.28
N ARG A 182 -4.50 -39.97 -25.32
CA ARG A 182 -5.60 -39.00 -25.24
C ARG A 182 -5.10 -37.58 -24.99
N LEU A 183 -4.10 -37.39 -24.11
CA LEU A 183 -3.53 -36.10 -23.79
C LEU A 183 -2.86 -35.48 -25.02
N LEU A 184 -1.92 -36.17 -25.64
CA LEU A 184 -1.15 -35.67 -26.77
C LEU A 184 -2.02 -35.43 -28.01
N LYS A 185 -2.97 -36.29 -28.30
CA LYS A 185 -3.96 -36.08 -29.38
C LYS A 185 -4.82 -34.82 -29.13
N THR A 186 -5.24 -34.60 -27.88
CA THR A 186 -6.01 -33.41 -27.53
C THR A 186 -5.16 -32.14 -27.72
N ILE A 187 -3.91 -32.14 -27.25
CA ILE A 187 -2.99 -31.03 -27.43
C ILE A 187 -2.80 -30.67 -28.89
N LEU A 188 -2.50 -31.68 -29.73
CA LEU A 188 -2.22 -31.47 -31.15
C LEU A 188 -3.44 -31.00 -31.95
N ARG A 189 -4.64 -31.35 -31.51
CA ARG A 189 -5.90 -30.88 -32.11
C ARG A 189 -6.26 -29.47 -31.67
N THR A 190 -6.01 -29.14 -30.42
CA THR A 190 -6.41 -27.86 -29.82
C THR A 190 -5.40 -26.76 -30.09
N TYR A 191 -4.12 -27.10 -30.07
CA TYR A 191 -3.03 -26.10 -30.17
C TYR A 191 -2.21 -26.31 -31.42
N GLN A 192 -2.62 -25.64 -32.50
CA GLN A 192 -1.92 -25.71 -33.79
C GLN A 192 -0.52 -25.11 -33.65
N GLY A 193 0.47 -25.72 -34.33
CA GLY A 193 1.84 -25.23 -34.35
C GLY A 193 2.76 -25.79 -33.24
N ALA A 194 2.29 -26.64 -32.36
CA ALA A 194 3.05 -27.22 -31.24
C ALA A 194 4.33 -28.00 -31.68
N PHE A 195 4.43 -28.43 -32.91
CA PHE A 195 5.65 -29.02 -33.48
C PHE A 195 6.67 -28.01 -33.97
N ARG A 196 6.23 -26.77 -34.30
CA ARG A 196 7.10 -25.73 -34.85
C ARG A 196 7.65 -24.83 -33.75
N ASP A 197 6.77 -24.41 -32.82
CA ASP A 197 7.16 -23.45 -31.78
C ASP A 197 6.39 -23.71 -30.49
N PHE A 198 6.74 -22.91 -29.45
CA PHE A 198 6.02 -22.91 -28.20
C PHE A 198 4.58 -22.39 -28.37
N VAL A 199 3.60 -23.20 -28.04
CA VAL A 199 2.20 -22.79 -27.99
C VAL A 199 1.76 -22.56 -26.56
N LYS A 200 1.05 -21.46 -26.31
CA LYS A 200 0.41 -21.20 -25.01
C LYS A 200 -0.72 -22.16 -24.78
N ILE A 201 -0.80 -22.77 -23.61
CA ILE A 201 -1.82 -23.75 -23.25
C ILE A 201 -2.54 -23.33 -21.97
N SER A 202 -3.79 -23.75 -21.82
CA SER A 202 -4.55 -23.64 -20.58
C SER A 202 -4.66 -24.99 -19.91
N GLU A 203 -3.90 -25.21 -18.84
CA GLU A 203 -3.95 -26.48 -18.06
C GLU A 203 -5.34 -26.73 -17.51
N LYS A 204 -6.03 -25.71 -16.99
CA LYS A 204 -7.39 -25.82 -16.46
C LYS A 204 -8.40 -26.26 -17.53
N GLN A 205 -8.32 -25.74 -18.77
CA GLN A 205 -9.19 -26.15 -19.85
C GLN A 205 -8.90 -27.57 -20.28
N LEU A 206 -7.63 -27.96 -20.41
CA LEU A 206 -7.22 -29.34 -20.75
C LEU A 206 -7.65 -30.32 -19.68
N ALA A 207 -7.47 -30.01 -18.41
CA ALA A 207 -7.88 -30.84 -17.28
C ALA A 207 -9.40 -31.10 -17.29
N ARG A 208 -10.20 -30.03 -17.51
CA ARG A 208 -11.67 -30.14 -17.66
C ARG A 208 -12.05 -31.01 -18.86
N PHE A 209 -11.45 -30.78 -20.02
CA PHE A 209 -11.74 -31.51 -21.23
C PHE A 209 -11.39 -32.98 -21.10
N LEU A 210 -10.26 -33.29 -20.50
CA LEU A 210 -9.80 -34.66 -20.27
C LEU A 210 -10.46 -35.33 -19.07
N LYS A 211 -11.18 -34.56 -18.24
CA LYS A 211 -11.80 -35.01 -16.97
C LYS A 211 -10.78 -35.60 -16.01
N VAL A 212 -9.64 -34.94 -15.85
CA VAL A 212 -8.57 -35.32 -14.92
C VAL A 212 -8.26 -34.19 -13.96
N PRO A 213 -7.78 -34.48 -12.73
CA PRO A 213 -7.31 -33.43 -11.80
C PRO A 213 -6.11 -32.70 -12.39
N ASP A 214 -6.01 -31.39 -12.11
CA ASP A 214 -4.90 -30.50 -12.53
C ASP A 214 -3.53 -31.09 -12.17
N ALA A 215 -3.40 -31.61 -10.93
CA ALA A 215 -2.16 -32.22 -10.45
C ALA A 215 -1.73 -33.43 -11.29
N LYS A 216 -2.68 -34.26 -11.75
CA LYS A 216 -2.40 -35.41 -12.62
C LYS A 216 -1.94 -34.96 -14.01
N LEU A 217 -2.57 -33.91 -14.54
CA LEU A 217 -2.18 -33.32 -15.82
C LEU A 217 -0.75 -32.74 -15.78
N ARG A 218 -0.43 -31.98 -14.73
CA ARG A 218 0.92 -31.42 -14.55
C ARG A 218 2.00 -32.49 -14.42
N ARG A 219 1.73 -33.59 -13.69
CA ARG A 219 2.65 -34.73 -13.60
C ARG A 219 2.89 -35.36 -14.96
N ALA A 220 1.82 -35.53 -15.78
CA ALA A 220 1.95 -36.05 -17.13
C ALA A 220 2.81 -35.15 -18.03
N PHE A 221 2.66 -33.82 -17.94
CA PHE A 221 3.53 -32.88 -18.65
C PHE A 221 4.98 -32.94 -18.19
N GLN A 222 5.22 -33.06 -16.90
CA GLN A 222 6.57 -33.22 -16.34
C GLN A 222 7.25 -34.49 -16.82
N GLN A 223 6.51 -35.62 -16.83
CA GLN A 223 7.02 -36.86 -17.30
C GLN A 223 7.34 -36.81 -18.81
N LEU A 224 6.45 -36.29 -19.64
CA LEU A 224 6.68 -36.12 -21.08
C LEU A 224 7.87 -35.16 -21.36
N HIS A 225 8.10 -34.21 -20.49
CA HIS A 225 9.24 -33.30 -20.56
C HIS A 225 10.56 -34.03 -20.23
N GLN A 226 10.58 -34.82 -19.16
CA GLN A 226 11.73 -35.66 -18.78
C GLN A 226 12.10 -36.68 -19.82
N GLU A 227 11.11 -37.29 -20.47
CA GLU A 227 11.29 -38.24 -21.56
C GLU A 227 11.67 -37.60 -22.92
N GLY A 228 11.78 -36.24 -22.95
CA GLY A 228 12.21 -35.51 -24.13
C GLY A 228 11.17 -35.46 -25.27
N ILE A 229 9.92 -35.85 -25.01
CA ILE A 229 8.84 -35.81 -26.01
C ILE A 229 8.34 -34.40 -26.25
N ILE A 230 8.20 -33.63 -25.15
CA ILE A 230 7.81 -32.23 -25.21
C ILE A 230 8.79 -31.36 -24.40
N ARG A 231 8.87 -30.06 -24.70
CA ARG A 231 9.41 -29.08 -23.81
C ARG A 231 8.25 -28.33 -23.17
N TYR A 232 8.03 -28.55 -21.89
CA TYR A 232 6.94 -27.93 -21.13
C TYR A 232 7.48 -26.82 -20.24
N ARG A 233 6.82 -25.66 -20.26
CA ARG A 233 7.05 -24.52 -19.38
C ARG A 233 5.76 -24.32 -18.55
N PRO A 234 5.77 -24.59 -17.26
CA PRO A 234 4.59 -24.42 -16.42
C PRO A 234 4.20 -22.94 -16.30
N GLN A 235 2.93 -22.71 -15.98
CA GLN A 235 2.42 -21.39 -15.64
C GLN A 235 3.24 -20.80 -14.50
N LYS A 236 3.61 -19.53 -14.63
CA LYS A 236 4.18 -18.74 -13.56
C LYS A 236 3.16 -17.68 -13.16
N ASP A 237 2.77 -17.68 -11.91
CA ASP A 237 1.80 -16.75 -11.31
C ASP A 237 2.27 -16.25 -9.95
N LYS A 238 3.48 -16.63 -9.54
CA LYS A 238 4.10 -16.20 -8.30
C LYS A 238 5.14 -15.11 -8.55
N PRO A 239 5.28 -14.16 -7.61
CA PRO A 239 6.43 -13.26 -7.60
C PRO A 239 7.72 -14.07 -7.64
N GLN A 240 8.76 -13.55 -8.25
CA GLN A 240 10.07 -14.19 -8.30
C GLN A 240 11.12 -13.31 -7.65
N LEU A 241 12.09 -13.96 -7.01
CA LEU A 241 13.33 -13.35 -6.59
C LEU A 241 14.45 -13.87 -7.48
N ILE A 242 15.22 -12.96 -8.06
CA ILE A 242 16.34 -13.26 -8.96
C ILE A 242 17.62 -12.73 -8.32
N PHE A 243 18.63 -13.58 -8.19
CA PHE A 243 19.96 -13.13 -7.80
C PHE A 243 20.65 -12.50 -9.02
N ILE A 244 21.05 -11.24 -8.91
CA ILE A 244 21.70 -10.50 -10.03
C ILE A 244 23.20 -10.73 -10.03
N ARG A 245 23.77 -11.04 -8.87
CA ARG A 245 25.20 -11.33 -8.69
C ARG A 245 25.34 -12.69 -8.02
N GLU A 246 26.54 -13.28 -8.15
CA GLU A 246 26.92 -14.45 -7.35
C GLU A 246 26.70 -14.17 -5.86
N ARG A 247 26.18 -15.16 -5.14
CA ARG A 247 26.01 -15.08 -3.71
C ARG A 247 27.36 -15.00 -3.01
N VAL A 248 27.55 -13.97 -2.19
CA VAL A 248 28.72 -13.84 -1.30
C VAL A 248 28.37 -14.29 0.13
N ALA A 249 29.36 -14.50 0.97
CA ALA A 249 29.12 -14.67 2.40
C ALA A 249 28.51 -13.38 2.97
N ALA A 250 27.56 -13.49 3.92
CA ALA A 250 26.81 -12.35 4.43
C ALA A 250 27.68 -11.23 5.02
N GLN A 251 28.84 -11.57 5.58
CA GLN A 251 29.84 -10.61 6.07
C GLN A 251 30.46 -9.77 4.95
N ASN A 252 30.52 -10.32 3.73
CA ASN A 252 31.08 -9.66 2.53
C ASN A 252 29.99 -8.93 1.72
N LEU A 253 28.76 -8.90 2.21
CA LEU A 253 27.69 -8.12 1.59
C LEU A 253 28.05 -6.63 1.63
N THR A 254 28.22 -6.05 0.47
CA THR A 254 28.52 -4.62 0.30
C THR A 254 27.26 -3.83 0.03
N ILE A 255 27.06 -2.76 0.79
CA ILE A 255 26.01 -1.75 0.62
C ILE A 255 26.71 -0.41 0.57
N ASP A 256 26.36 0.45 -0.38
CA ASP A 256 26.86 1.82 -0.39
C ASP A 256 26.32 2.59 0.80
N GLN A 257 27.13 2.64 1.86
CA GLN A 257 26.73 3.23 3.13
C GLN A 257 26.52 4.76 3.05
N GLU A 258 27.26 5.45 2.21
CA GLU A 258 27.12 6.89 2.05
C GLU A 258 25.78 7.21 1.36
N ARG A 259 25.49 6.52 0.26
CA ARG A 259 24.21 6.61 -0.43
C ARG A 259 23.05 6.21 0.51
N TYR A 260 23.21 5.13 1.26
CA TYR A 260 22.18 4.64 2.18
C TYR A 260 21.86 5.66 3.27
N ARG A 261 22.88 6.23 3.93
CA ARG A 261 22.73 7.29 4.94
C ARG A 261 22.11 8.55 4.34
N THR A 262 22.49 8.92 3.13
CA THR A 262 21.92 10.08 2.43
C THR A 262 20.43 9.90 2.16
N LEU A 263 20.02 8.71 1.68
CA LEU A 263 18.59 8.39 1.46
C LEU A 263 17.81 8.40 2.77
N GLN A 264 18.36 7.81 3.82
CA GLN A 264 17.79 7.79 5.16
C GLN A 264 17.59 9.21 5.72
N ALA A 265 18.61 10.05 5.62
CA ALA A 265 18.55 11.44 6.08
C ALA A 265 17.54 12.27 5.28
N ARG A 266 17.50 12.12 3.96
CA ARG A 266 16.51 12.82 3.11
C ARG A 266 15.08 12.42 3.44
N HIS A 267 14.82 11.12 3.64
CA HIS A 267 13.49 10.65 4.02
C HIS A 267 13.10 11.21 5.40
N ARG A 268 14.02 11.16 6.38
CA ARG A 268 13.80 11.76 7.69
C ARG A 268 13.46 13.25 7.59
N GLN A 269 14.20 14.00 6.80
CA GLN A 269 13.97 15.44 6.60
C GLN A 269 12.57 15.71 6.01
N ARG A 270 12.08 14.88 5.09
CA ARG A 270 10.71 15.02 4.55
C ARG A 270 9.65 14.84 5.64
N ILE A 271 9.79 13.80 6.45
CA ILE A 271 8.91 13.56 7.61
C ILE A 271 8.97 14.75 8.58
N ASP A 272 10.16 15.21 8.95
CA ASP A 272 10.32 16.36 9.85
C ASP A 272 9.62 17.61 9.31
N ARG A 273 9.65 17.83 7.99
CA ARG A 273 8.94 18.95 7.34
C ARG A 273 7.42 18.75 7.34
N ALA A 274 6.93 17.54 7.10
CA ALA A 274 5.51 17.24 7.16
C ALA A 274 4.95 17.40 8.58
N VAL A 275 5.64 16.88 9.59
CA VAL A 275 5.29 17.06 11.00
C VAL A 275 5.31 18.55 11.38
N ALA A 276 6.36 19.29 11.00
CA ALA A 276 6.45 20.72 11.27
C ALA A 276 5.30 21.52 10.62
N TYR A 277 4.85 21.12 9.43
CA TYR A 277 3.70 21.72 8.77
C TYR A 277 2.39 21.53 9.55
N ALA A 278 2.19 20.35 10.11
CA ALA A 278 1.01 20.06 10.92
C ALA A 278 1.02 20.79 12.27
N GLU A 279 2.17 20.79 12.96
CA GLU A 279 2.29 21.25 14.35
C GLU A 279 2.54 22.76 14.50
N ARG A 280 3.26 23.40 13.56
CA ARG A 280 3.63 24.81 13.69
C ARG A 280 2.44 25.72 13.46
N ASN A 281 2.35 26.75 14.31
CA ASN A 281 1.34 27.81 14.18
C ASN A 281 1.81 28.91 13.20
N HIS A 282 2.05 28.50 11.94
CA HIS A 282 2.44 29.40 10.85
C HIS A 282 1.48 29.23 9.68
N CYS A 283 1.31 30.29 8.87
CA CYS A 283 0.44 30.25 7.69
C CYS A 283 0.73 29.00 6.83
N ARG A 284 -0.30 28.20 6.57
CA ARG A 284 -0.16 26.92 5.84
C ARG A 284 0.40 27.11 4.45
N GLN A 285 -0.09 28.13 3.75
CA GLN A 285 0.38 28.44 2.40
C GLN A 285 1.84 28.91 2.40
N GLN A 286 2.25 29.79 3.32
CA GLN A 286 3.66 30.21 3.42
C GLN A 286 4.59 29.03 3.69
N GLN A 287 4.21 28.10 4.57
CA GLN A 287 5.03 26.92 4.85
C GLN A 287 5.21 26.05 3.59
N LEU A 288 4.14 25.83 2.79
CA LEU A 288 4.22 25.08 1.55
C LEU A 288 5.07 25.81 0.51
N LEU A 289 4.83 27.09 0.28
CA LEU A 289 5.59 27.88 -0.70
C LEU A 289 7.06 27.95 -0.34
N ALA A 290 7.38 28.17 0.93
CA ALA A 290 8.77 28.16 1.42
C ALA A 290 9.45 26.78 1.24
N TYR A 291 8.70 25.69 1.41
CA TYR A 291 9.21 24.35 1.14
C TYR A 291 9.62 24.15 -0.32
N PHE A 292 8.84 24.71 -1.24
CA PHE A 292 9.12 24.66 -2.68
C PHE A 292 10.02 25.80 -3.19
N GLY A 293 10.60 26.60 -2.29
CA GLY A 293 11.61 27.62 -2.60
C GLY A 293 11.11 29.06 -2.69
N GLU A 294 9.81 29.31 -2.51
CA GLU A 294 9.22 30.66 -2.50
C GLU A 294 9.14 31.19 -1.05
N VAL A 295 10.23 31.81 -0.58
CA VAL A 295 10.43 32.15 0.84
C VAL A 295 9.68 33.40 1.27
N GLU A 296 9.44 34.36 0.35
CA GLU A 296 8.86 35.68 0.65
C GLU A 296 7.35 35.76 0.38
N ALA A 297 6.63 34.64 0.42
CA ALA A 297 5.19 34.62 0.18
C ALA A 297 4.40 35.36 1.29
N PRO A 298 3.36 36.17 0.95
CA PRO A 298 2.51 36.82 1.94
C PRO A 298 1.65 35.82 2.71
N LEU A 299 1.07 36.26 3.83
CA LEU A 299 0.04 35.50 4.55
C LEU A 299 -1.18 35.28 3.67
N CYS A 300 -1.72 34.04 3.64
CA CYS A 300 -2.85 33.74 2.77
C CYS A 300 -4.21 34.30 3.26
N GLY A 301 -4.33 34.64 4.55
CA GLY A 301 -5.57 35.17 5.14
C GLY A 301 -6.73 34.19 5.25
N ILE A 302 -6.62 32.96 4.71
CA ILE A 302 -7.73 32.01 4.57
C ILE A 302 -7.50 30.65 5.25
N CYS A 303 -6.28 30.30 5.66
CA CYS A 303 -6.01 29.04 6.35
C CYS A 303 -6.46 29.09 7.81
N ASP A 304 -6.50 27.93 8.45
CA ASP A 304 -6.83 27.74 9.86
C ASP A 304 -6.03 28.65 10.79
N VAL A 305 -4.73 28.79 10.55
CA VAL A 305 -3.84 29.64 11.34
C VAL A 305 -4.15 31.13 11.13
N CYS A 306 -4.28 31.59 9.88
CA CYS A 306 -4.58 32.99 9.60
C CYS A 306 -5.95 33.43 10.13
N LEU A 307 -6.90 32.50 10.17
CA LEU A 307 -8.26 32.75 10.69
C LEU A 307 -8.38 32.49 12.19
N GLY A 308 -7.30 32.13 12.88
CA GLY A 308 -7.30 31.80 14.32
C GLY A 308 -8.10 30.54 14.66
N ARG A 309 -8.44 29.69 13.69
CA ARG A 309 -9.21 28.47 13.88
C ARG A 309 -8.41 27.29 14.39
N ASN A 310 -7.09 27.41 14.37
CA ASN A 310 -6.15 26.35 14.81
C ASN A 310 -5.95 26.32 16.34
N GLN A 311 -6.72 27.08 17.10
CA GLN A 311 -6.60 27.15 18.56
C GLN A 311 -7.49 26.10 19.26
N SER A 312 -7.61 24.90 18.73
CA SER A 312 -8.20 23.78 19.47
C SER A 312 -7.13 23.11 20.35
N THR A 313 -6.60 23.83 21.28
CA THR A 313 -5.78 23.26 22.34
C THR A 313 -6.62 22.97 23.58
N ALA A 314 -7.67 22.12 23.42
CA ALA A 314 -8.01 21.26 24.54
C ALA A 314 -7.12 20.01 24.36
N THR A 315 -6.18 19.80 25.25
CA THR A 315 -5.51 18.51 25.37
C THR A 315 -6.58 17.45 25.59
N GLU A 316 -6.32 16.21 25.21
CA GLU A 316 -7.29 15.10 25.42
C GLU A 316 -7.75 15.02 26.88
N SER A 317 -6.87 15.34 27.80
CA SER A 317 -7.15 15.49 29.24
C SER A 317 -8.09 16.66 29.53
N GLU A 318 -7.89 17.84 28.95
CA GLU A 318 -8.82 18.98 29.12
C GLU A 318 -10.18 18.73 28.50
N PHE A 319 -10.23 18.04 27.36
CA PHE A 319 -11.49 17.63 26.73
C PHE A 319 -12.23 16.63 27.62
N ALA A 320 -11.54 15.64 28.18
CA ALA A 320 -12.11 14.65 29.10
C ALA A 320 -12.63 15.30 30.38
N ASP A 321 -11.87 16.25 30.93
CA ASP A 321 -12.28 17.00 32.14
C ASP A 321 -13.49 17.90 31.86
N LEU A 322 -13.51 18.64 30.76
CA LEU A 322 -14.64 19.48 30.37
C LEU A 322 -15.88 18.64 30.08
N ARG A 323 -15.73 17.51 29.39
CA ARG A 323 -16.79 16.53 29.15
C ARG A 323 -17.35 15.99 30.46
N ALA A 324 -16.51 15.52 31.36
CA ALA A 324 -16.94 14.98 32.67
C ALA A 324 -17.69 16.04 33.47
N ARG A 325 -17.20 17.27 33.50
CA ARG A 325 -17.83 18.40 34.20
C ARG A 325 -19.18 18.80 33.60
N LEU A 326 -19.27 18.85 32.24
CA LEU A 326 -20.53 19.11 31.54
C LEU A 326 -21.58 18.02 31.85
N LEU A 327 -21.17 16.75 31.73
CA LEU A 327 -22.05 15.63 32.01
C LEU A 327 -22.52 15.61 33.51
N ALA A 328 -21.67 16.04 34.43
CA ALA A 328 -22.04 16.20 35.82
C ALA A 328 -23.06 17.33 36.04
N LEU A 329 -22.89 18.48 35.40
CA LEU A 329 -23.79 19.63 35.46
C LEU A 329 -25.18 19.32 34.84
N LEU A 330 -25.23 18.41 33.89
CA LEU A 330 -26.47 17.96 33.21
C LEU A 330 -27.02 16.63 33.74
N ALA A 331 -26.50 16.14 34.87
CA ALA A 331 -26.91 14.84 35.42
C ALA A 331 -28.34 14.86 35.97
N THR A 332 -28.80 15.98 36.49
CA THR A 332 -30.10 16.11 37.19
C THR A 332 -31.13 16.90 36.42
N GLU A 333 -30.73 17.90 35.64
CA GLU A 333 -31.65 18.79 34.94
C GLU A 333 -31.09 19.26 33.58
N ALA A 334 -31.99 19.39 32.59
CA ALA A 334 -31.66 20.09 31.33
C ALA A 334 -31.58 21.59 31.56
N ARG A 335 -30.53 22.26 31.05
CA ARG A 335 -30.26 23.67 31.27
C ARG A 335 -30.11 24.44 29.97
N PRO A 336 -30.49 25.74 29.94
CA PRO A 336 -30.17 26.62 28.80
C PRO A 336 -28.66 26.70 28.58
N LEU A 337 -28.27 26.86 27.33
CA LEU A 337 -26.84 26.97 26.97
C LEU A 337 -26.13 28.13 27.70
N GLU A 338 -26.83 29.25 27.87
CA GLU A 338 -26.31 30.43 28.61
C GLU A 338 -25.94 30.10 30.05
N ASP A 339 -26.83 29.36 30.76
CA ASP A 339 -26.60 28.97 32.14
C ASP A 339 -25.45 27.97 32.29
N LEU A 340 -25.28 27.09 31.28
CA LEU A 340 -24.14 26.18 31.22
C LEU A 340 -22.83 26.98 31.00
N MET A 341 -22.84 27.96 30.08
CA MET A 341 -21.68 28.80 29.80
C MET A 341 -21.27 29.67 30.99
N ALA A 342 -22.23 30.08 31.85
CA ALA A 342 -21.97 30.84 33.04
C ALA A 342 -21.14 30.07 34.10
N GLN A 343 -21.15 28.74 34.04
CA GLN A 343 -20.37 27.88 34.97
C GLN A 343 -18.89 27.77 34.60
N PHE A 344 -18.47 28.36 33.48
CA PHE A 344 -17.11 28.30 33.00
C PHE A 344 -16.50 29.67 32.82
N THR A 345 -15.19 29.75 33.00
CA THR A 345 -14.46 31.02 32.80
C THR A 345 -14.57 31.51 31.35
N PRO A 346 -14.48 32.80 31.07
CA PRO A 346 -14.52 33.33 29.70
C PRO A 346 -13.53 32.66 28.75
N ALA A 347 -12.34 32.31 29.25
CA ALA A 347 -11.31 31.58 28.48
C ALA A 347 -11.66 30.13 28.15
N GLN A 348 -12.57 29.51 28.92
CA GLN A 348 -13.01 28.14 28.70
C GLN A 348 -14.27 28.05 27.83
N ARG A 349 -15.06 29.11 27.72
CA ARG A 349 -16.39 29.09 27.09
C ARG A 349 -16.38 28.59 25.66
N GLU A 350 -15.41 29.02 24.86
CA GLU A 350 -15.29 28.58 23.48
C GLU A 350 -14.99 27.07 23.37
N ARG A 351 -14.13 26.55 24.26
CA ARG A 351 -13.81 25.12 24.34
C ARG A 351 -15.02 24.31 24.80
N VAL A 352 -15.74 24.82 25.77
CA VAL A 352 -16.99 24.20 26.29
C VAL A 352 -18.05 24.12 25.20
N LEU A 353 -18.23 25.18 24.41
CA LEU A 353 -19.15 25.17 23.25
C LEU A 353 -18.84 24.03 22.27
N ARG A 354 -17.58 23.83 21.98
CA ARG A 354 -17.15 22.73 21.09
C ARG A 354 -17.42 21.35 21.68
N VAL A 355 -17.17 21.19 22.99
CA VAL A 355 -17.50 19.92 23.68
C VAL A 355 -19.01 19.69 23.70
N VAL A 356 -19.82 20.70 23.93
CA VAL A 356 -21.29 20.60 23.87
C VAL A 356 -21.74 20.22 22.47
N GLN A 357 -21.21 20.88 21.43
CA GLN A 357 -21.53 20.56 20.05
C GLN A 357 -21.18 19.12 19.69
N TYR A 358 -19.98 18.67 20.05
CA TYR A 358 -19.55 17.28 19.86
C TYR A 358 -20.50 16.30 20.56
N LEU A 359 -20.87 16.57 21.81
CA LEU A 359 -21.76 15.69 22.56
C LEU A 359 -23.20 15.65 21.99
N LEU A 360 -23.66 16.75 21.36
CA LEU A 360 -24.93 16.80 20.63
C LEU A 360 -24.85 15.98 19.33
N GLU A 361 -23.76 16.09 18.57
CA GLU A 361 -23.53 15.33 17.33
C GLU A 361 -23.44 13.82 17.61
N GLU A 362 -22.80 13.42 18.71
CA GLU A 362 -22.70 12.02 19.16
C GLU A 362 -24.01 11.50 19.81
N GLY A 363 -25.04 12.34 19.95
CA GLY A 363 -26.31 11.98 20.56
C GLY A 363 -26.26 11.72 22.08
N ILE A 364 -25.13 12.05 22.72
CA ILE A 364 -24.93 11.95 24.18
C ILE A 364 -25.72 13.04 24.91
N LEU A 365 -25.82 14.22 24.29
CA LEU A 365 -26.69 15.31 24.70
C LEU A 365 -27.82 15.50 23.67
N ARG A 366 -28.92 16.09 24.11
CA ARG A 366 -30.04 16.50 23.24
C ARG A 366 -30.50 17.90 23.60
N GLU A 367 -30.85 18.68 22.59
CA GLU A 367 -31.50 19.98 22.78
C GLU A 367 -33.00 19.80 22.63
N ARG A 368 -33.75 20.25 23.62
CA ARG A 368 -35.22 20.30 23.63
C ARG A 368 -35.66 21.64 24.22
N GLU A 369 -36.49 22.36 23.51
CA GLU A 369 -37.07 23.65 23.96
C GLU A 369 -36.00 24.66 24.44
N GLY A 370 -34.83 24.72 23.74
CA GLY A 370 -33.73 25.62 24.08
C GLY A 370 -32.92 25.20 25.32
N LYS A 371 -33.16 24.00 25.85
CA LYS A 371 -32.37 23.42 26.96
C LYS A 371 -31.60 22.19 26.50
N ILE A 372 -30.37 22.08 26.99
CA ILE A 372 -29.49 20.94 26.74
C ILE A 372 -29.57 19.98 27.91
N GLY A 373 -29.85 18.72 27.63
CA GLY A 373 -29.93 17.64 28.59
C GLY A 373 -29.23 16.39 28.11
N ARG A 374 -29.10 15.37 28.96
CA ARG A 374 -28.63 14.05 28.53
C ARG A 374 -29.61 13.40 27.57
N GLY A 375 -29.08 12.73 26.55
CA GLY A 375 -29.83 12.02 25.53
C GLY A 375 -30.52 10.76 26.02
#